data_3e08a18c3025bf9ea60c931f32a0eb41
#
_entry.id   3e08a18c3025bf9ea60c931f32a0eb41
#
_cell.length_a   1.000
_cell.length_b   1.000
_cell.length_c   1.000
_cell.angle_alpha   90.00
_cell.angle_beta   90.00
_cell.angle_gamma   90.00
#
_symmetry.space_group_name_H-M   'P 1'
#
loop_
_entity.id
_entity.type
_entity.pdbx_description
1 polymer ?
#
loop_
_entity_poly.entity_id
_entity_poly.type
_entity_poly.pdbx_seq_one_letter_code
_entity_poly.pdbx_strand_id
1 'polypeptide(L)'
;MAVSNTLAKKRTEAFQNVQSASYEVGGMKIELTPEIVKQYMVSGNKDNVTVDEVIMFMNLCKNSGLNPWAKEAYCIKYGSEPATMVIGKEAYMKRAEANENYDGFEAGIIVLDAQTQEITHRTGCFKLPSEEILGGWAKVYRTDRTHAYEAEVSFDEYAGRKKDGTLNAQWSKKPSTMIRKVALVQALREAFPSAFGGMYTAEEKGFAEDVAGEVYVPPVESAAIEEKAMIQPEVVASAIKEPISDQGRSQAPEGQQTFF
;
A
#
# COMPACT_ATOMS: atom_id res chain seq x y z
N MET A 1 -15.20 40.84 -20.39
CA MET A 1 -15.75 40.73 -19.02
C MET A 1 -15.64 39.25 -18.61
N ALA A 2 -14.80 38.96 -17.63
CA ALA A 2 -14.66 37.63 -17.09
C ALA A 2 -15.89 37.28 -16.24
N VAL A 3 -16.68 36.29 -16.65
CA VAL A 3 -17.78 35.77 -15.85
C VAL A 3 -17.13 35.10 -14.63
N SER A 4 -17.20 35.75 -13.47
CA SER A 4 -16.71 35.15 -12.23
C SER A 4 -17.60 33.95 -11.93
N ASN A 5 -17.00 32.76 -11.93
CA ASN A 5 -17.73 31.51 -11.69
C ASN A 5 -18.11 31.42 -10.20
N THR A 6 -19.28 31.96 -9.87
CA THR A 6 -19.83 32.02 -8.51
C THR A 6 -19.94 30.65 -7.85
N LEU A 7 -20.12 29.58 -8.66
CA LEU A 7 -20.17 28.21 -8.16
C LEU A 7 -18.79 27.69 -7.74
N ALA A 8 -17.74 28.03 -8.48
CA ALA A 8 -16.37 27.66 -8.10
C ALA A 8 -15.96 28.36 -6.80
N LYS A 9 -16.34 29.63 -6.63
CA LYS A 9 -16.06 30.41 -5.42
C LYS A 9 -16.79 29.85 -4.20
N LYS A 10 -18.08 29.53 -4.31
CA LYS A 10 -18.85 28.86 -3.25
C LYS A 10 -18.29 27.50 -2.86
N ARG A 11 -17.82 26.71 -3.85
CA ARG A 11 -17.15 25.43 -3.58
C ARG A 11 -15.86 25.61 -2.77
N THR A 12 -15.02 26.57 -3.13
CA THR A 12 -13.78 26.86 -2.40
C THR A 12 -14.06 27.32 -0.96
N GLU A 13 -15.04 28.19 -0.77
CA GLU A 13 -15.47 28.66 0.56
C GLU A 13 -16.01 27.50 1.43
N ALA A 14 -16.73 26.54 0.84
CA ALA A 14 -17.24 25.37 1.57
C ALA A 14 -16.11 24.49 2.11
N PHE A 15 -15.02 24.31 1.37
CA PHE A 15 -13.85 23.55 1.85
C PHE A 15 -13.10 24.25 2.99
N GLN A 16 -13.07 25.59 3.01
CA GLN A 16 -12.37 26.38 4.04
C GLN A 16 -13.04 26.33 5.41
N ASN A 17 -14.33 26.01 5.47
CA ASN A 17 -15.10 25.97 6.73
C ASN A 17 -15.11 24.60 7.40
N VAL A 18 -14.41 23.60 6.84
CA VAL A 18 -14.34 22.25 7.41
C VAL A 18 -13.16 22.13 8.38
N GLN A 19 -13.45 21.59 9.56
CA GLN A 19 -12.43 21.37 10.57
C GLN A 19 -11.41 20.32 10.13
N SER A 20 -10.13 20.56 10.37
CA SER A 20 -9.06 19.59 10.15
C SER A 20 -9.21 18.35 11.06
N ALA A 21 -8.79 17.20 10.57
CA ALA A 21 -8.66 15.99 11.38
C ALA A 21 -7.21 15.81 11.80
N SER A 22 -6.98 15.73 13.11
CA SER A 22 -5.68 15.41 13.69
C SER A 22 -5.80 14.13 14.50
N TYR A 23 -4.86 13.19 14.29
CA TYR A 23 -4.81 11.91 14.99
C TYR A 23 -3.39 11.35 14.92
N GLU A 24 -3.12 10.27 15.65
CA GLU A 24 -1.80 9.62 15.70
C GLU A 24 -1.87 8.21 15.17
N VAL A 25 -0.87 7.81 14.36
CA VAL A 25 -0.73 6.45 13.82
C VAL A 25 0.73 6.03 13.93
N GLY A 26 0.97 4.97 14.70
CA GLY A 26 2.33 4.42 14.87
C GLY A 26 3.34 5.44 15.39
N GLY A 27 2.95 6.31 16.32
CA GLY A 27 3.81 7.35 16.88
C GLY A 27 3.98 8.59 15.99
N MET A 28 3.33 8.63 14.82
CA MET A 28 3.34 9.78 13.92
C MET A 28 2.04 10.57 14.00
N LYS A 29 2.14 11.88 14.18
CA LYS A 29 0.99 12.78 14.11
C LYS A 29 0.60 12.97 12.65
N ILE A 30 -0.65 12.63 12.34
CA ILE A 30 -1.27 12.83 11.02
C ILE A 30 -2.22 14.02 11.12
N GLU A 31 -2.08 14.93 10.19
CA GLU A 31 -2.96 16.10 10.09
C GLU A 31 -3.51 16.19 8.67
N LEU A 32 -4.84 16.16 8.55
CA LEU A 32 -5.54 16.22 7.28
C LEU A 32 -6.44 17.44 7.27
N THR A 33 -6.27 18.31 6.28
CA THR A 33 -7.21 19.36 5.96
C THR A 33 -7.98 18.99 4.68
N PRO A 34 -9.16 19.55 4.46
CA PRO A 34 -9.90 19.29 3.23
C PRO A 34 -9.14 19.61 1.96
N GLU A 35 -8.33 20.67 1.98
CA GLU A 35 -7.49 21.08 0.86
C GLU A 35 -6.40 20.05 0.58
N ILE A 36 -5.72 19.59 1.63
CA ILE A 36 -4.69 18.53 1.53
C ILE A 36 -5.31 17.27 0.93
N VAL A 37 -6.45 16.83 1.46
CA VAL A 37 -7.13 15.63 0.95
C VAL A 37 -7.50 15.79 -0.51
N LYS A 38 -8.15 16.90 -0.88
CA LYS A 38 -8.54 17.18 -2.26
C LYS A 38 -7.35 17.21 -3.21
N GLN A 39 -6.25 17.83 -2.80
CA GLN A 39 -5.10 18.06 -3.66
C GLN A 39 -4.24 16.79 -3.83
N TYR A 40 -4.00 16.07 -2.73
CA TYR A 40 -2.98 15.01 -2.68
C TYR A 40 -3.55 13.59 -2.50
N MET A 41 -4.74 13.44 -1.89
CA MET A 41 -5.28 12.13 -1.54
C MET A 41 -6.38 11.65 -2.50
N VAL A 42 -7.03 12.58 -3.21
CA VAL A 42 -8.04 12.23 -4.22
C VAL A 42 -7.38 11.90 -5.53
N SER A 43 -7.69 10.71 -6.05
CA SER A 43 -7.33 10.27 -7.41
C SER A 43 -8.52 10.43 -8.35
N GLY A 44 -8.25 10.62 -9.65
CA GLY A 44 -9.29 10.82 -10.68
C GLY A 44 -9.77 12.26 -10.74
N ASN A 45 -11.09 12.48 -10.80
CA ASN A 45 -11.67 13.81 -11.03
C ASN A 45 -11.75 14.63 -9.71
N LYS A 46 -10.64 15.25 -9.32
CA LYS A 46 -10.52 16.04 -8.09
C LYS A 46 -11.50 17.22 -8.02
N ASP A 47 -11.90 17.77 -9.17
CA ASP A 47 -12.77 18.94 -9.21
C ASP A 47 -14.23 18.61 -8.86
N ASN A 48 -14.62 17.36 -9.05
CA ASN A 48 -15.95 16.87 -8.75
C ASN A 48 -16.10 16.29 -7.34
N VAL A 49 -15.01 16.18 -6.56
CA VAL A 49 -15.12 15.71 -5.17
C VAL A 49 -15.90 16.71 -4.34
N THR A 50 -16.84 16.22 -3.53
CA THR A 50 -17.65 17.04 -2.63
C THR A 50 -16.97 17.19 -1.27
N VAL A 51 -17.40 18.19 -0.52
CA VAL A 51 -16.93 18.42 0.87
C VAL A 51 -17.27 17.22 1.76
N ASP A 52 -18.48 16.68 1.61
CA ASP A 52 -18.95 15.53 2.41
C ASP A 52 -18.11 14.27 2.14
N GLU A 53 -17.73 14.03 0.89
CA GLU A 53 -16.82 12.93 0.53
C GLU A 53 -15.45 13.10 1.16
N VAL A 54 -14.92 14.31 1.20
CA VAL A 54 -13.63 14.60 1.86
C VAL A 54 -13.73 14.40 3.38
N ILE A 55 -14.80 14.90 4.02
CA ILE A 55 -15.04 14.70 5.45
C ILE A 55 -15.15 13.20 5.76
N MET A 56 -15.88 12.45 4.93
CA MET A 56 -16.04 11.01 5.09
C MET A 56 -14.69 10.28 4.99
N PHE A 57 -13.83 10.67 4.04
CA PHE A 57 -12.48 10.12 3.91
C PHE A 57 -11.60 10.45 5.13
N MET A 58 -11.63 11.69 5.60
CA MET A 58 -10.87 12.11 6.79
C MET A 58 -11.32 11.34 8.04
N ASN A 59 -12.63 11.15 8.21
CA ASN A 59 -13.19 10.36 9.31
C ASN A 59 -12.84 8.88 9.20
N LEU A 60 -12.86 8.31 8.00
CA LEU A 60 -12.41 6.92 7.77
C LEU A 60 -10.95 6.76 8.22
N CYS A 61 -10.06 7.65 7.77
CA CYS A 61 -8.65 7.59 8.15
C CYS A 61 -8.45 7.72 9.65
N LYS A 62 -9.11 8.70 10.28
CA LYS A 62 -9.01 8.95 11.73
C LYS A 62 -9.56 7.78 12.55
N ASN A 63 -10.78 7.33 12.27
CA ASN A 63 -11.45 6.28 13.05
C ASN A 63 -10.79 4.92 12.86
N SER A 64 -10.26 4.67 11.68
CA SER A 64 -9.53 3.45 11.37
C SER A 64 -8.02 3.56 11.61
N GLY A 65 -7.50 4.66 12.13
CA GLY A 65 -6.05 4.82 12.37
C GLY A 65 -5.21 4.54 11.12
N LEU A 66 -5.60 5.09 9.96
CA LEU A 66 -4.93 4.88 8.69
C LEU A 66 -4.05 6.08 8.35
N ASN A 67 -2.87 5.82 7.80
CA ASN A 67 -1.99 6.85 7.29
C ASN A 67 -2.12 6.94 5.75
N PRO A 68 -2.88 7.91 5.20
CA PRO A 68 -3.03 8.04 3.76
C PRO A 68 -1.74 8.45 3.05
N TRP A 69 -0.79 9.09 3.75
CA TRP A 69 0.54 9.39 3.22
C TRP A 69 1.37 8.13 2.96
N ALA A 70 1.17 7.10 3.79
CA ALA A 70 1.75 5.78 3.60
C ALA A 70 0.94 4.90 2.63
N LYS A 71 -0.03 5.48 1.91
CA LYS A 71 -0.90 4.75 0.97
C LYS A 71 -1.76 3.65 1.62
N GLU A 72 -2.08 3.83 2.90
CA GLU A 72 -2.97 2.91 3.62
C GLU A 72 -4.45 3.15 3.28
N ALA A 73 -4.80 4.34 2.75
CA ALA A 73 -6.14 4.67 2.28
C ALA A 73 -6.08 5.54 1.02
N TYR A 74 -7.10 5.38 0.17
CA TYR A 74 -7.26 6.11 -1.08
C TYR A 74 -8.68 6.63 -1.20
N CYS A 75 -8.84 7.85 -1.75
CA CYS A 75 -10.11 8.41 -2.15
C CYS A 75 -10.12 8.55 -3.67
N ILE A 76 -11.03 7.83 -4.34
CA ILE A 76 -11.06 7.75 -5.80
C ILE A 76 -12.38 8.33 -6.31
N LYS A 77 -12.31 9.33 -7.17
CA LYS A 77 -13.47 10.03 -7.74
C LYS A 77 -13.55 9.82 -9.24
N TYR A 78 -14.63 9.16 -9.69
CA TYR A 78 -14.91 8.94 -11.11
C TYR A 78 -16.07 9.82 -11.56
N GLY A 79 -15.81 10.65 -12.54
CA GLY A 79 -16.85 11.49 -13.16
C GLY A 79 -17.75 12.16 -12.12
N SER A 80 -19.05 11.86 -12.17
CA SER A 80 -20.07 12.34 -11.23
C SER A 80 -20.45 11.31 -10.14
N GLU A 81 -19.94 10.08 -10.23
CA GLU A 81 -20.23 9.03 -9.25
C GLU A 81 -19.71 9.41 -7.86
N PRO A 82 -20.30 8.88 -6.78
CA PRO A 82 -19.77 9.07 -5.43
C PRO A 82 -18.32 8.63 -5.32
N ALA A 83 -17.53 9.35 -4.51
CA ALA A 83 -16.13 8.97 -4.29
C ALA A 83 -16.04 7.62 -3.58
N THR A 84 -15.18 6.76 -4.11
CA THR A 84 -14.90 5.45 -3.51
C THR A 84 -13.71 5.55 -2.56
N MET A 85 -13.92 5.08 -1.34
CA MET A 85 -12.86 5.03 -0.32
C MET A 85 -12.37 3.60 -0.22
N VAL A 86 -11.08 3.43 -0.47
CA VAL A 86 -10.41 2.14 -0.59
C VAL A 86 -9.28 2.04 0.42
N ILE A 87 -9.15 0.88 1.03
CA ILE A 87 -8.05 0.59 1.95
C ILE A 87 -7.03 -0.27 1.23
N GLY A 88 -5.77 0.14 1.32
CA GLY A 88 -4.66 -0.56 0.70
C GLY A 88 -4.33 -1.87 1.43
N LYS A 89 -3.84 -2.87 0.68
CA LYS A 89 -3.38 -4.15 1.25
C LYS A 89 -2.37 -3.95 2.39
N GLU A 90 -1.52 -2.95 2.27
CA GLU A 90 -0.47 -2.66 3.26
C GLU A 90 -1.05 -2.33 4.64
N ALA A 91 -2.23 -1.69 4.71
CA ALA A 91 -2.91 -1.43 5.97
C ALA A 91 -3.37 -2.73 6.66
N TYR A 92 -3.83 -3.71 5.87
CA TYR A 92 -4.20 -5.03 6.40
C TYR A 92 -2.98 -5.77 6.94
N MET A 93 -1.89 -5.80 6.16
CA MET A 93 -0.65 -6.46 6.56
C MET A 93 -0.07 -5.87 7.85
N LYS A 94 0.03 -4.55 7.91
CA LYS A 94 0.53 -3.84 9.10
C LYS A 94 -0.30 -4.10 10.36
N ARG A 95 -1.63 -4.18 10.20
CA ARG A 95 -2.51 -4.49 11.34
C ARG A 95 -2.42 -5.94 11.79
N ALA A 96 -2.30 -6.86 10.82
CA ALA A 96 -2.08 -8.26 11.16
C ALA A 96 -0.76 -8.42 11.92
N GLU A 97 0.32 -7.83 11.42
CA GLU A 97 1.65 -7.88 12.06
C GLU A 97 1.66 -7.27 13.46
N ALA A 98 0.86 -6.25 13.72
CA ALA A 98 0.72 -5.64 15.03
C ALA A 98 -0.08 -6.49 16.05
N ASN A 99 -0.74 -7.57 15.60
CA ASN A 99 -1.50 -8.46 16.47
C ASN A 99 -0.61 -9.53 17.07
N GLU A 100 -0.59 -9.67 18.40
CA GLU A 100 0.25 -10.63 19.14
C GLU A 100 0.00 -12.09 18.74
N ASN A 101 -1.18 -12.40 18.24
CA ASN A 101 -1.55 -13.75 17.81
C ASN A 101 -1.29 -14.01 16.33
N TYR A 102 -0.71 -13.07 15.60
CA TYR A 102 -0.39 -13.28 14.19
C TYR A 102 0.85 -14.17 14.02
N ASP A 103 0.69 -15.28 13.29
CA ASP A 103 1.74 -16.28 13.05
C ASP A 103 2.05 -16.46 11.55
N GLY A 104 1.82 -15.41 10.77
CA GLY A 104 2.15 -15.40 9.35
C GLY A 104 1.01 -15.85 8.43
N PHE A 105 1.35 -15.98 7.17
CA PHE A 105 0.40 -16.40 6.12
C PHE A 105 1.09 -17.10 4.96
N GLU A 106 0.30 -17.89 4.24
CA GLU A 106 0.61 -18.39 2.90
C GLU A 106 -0.46 -17.88 1.94
N ALA A 107 -0.07 -17.54 0.71
CA ALA A 107 -1.04 -17.12 -0.30
C ALA A 107 -0.53 -17.33 -1.71
N GLY A 108 -1.44 -17.60 -2.62
CA GLY A 108 -1.10 -17.88 -3.99
C GLY A 108 -2.27 -17.80 -4.95
N ILE A 109 -2.08 -18.47 -6.07
CA ILE A 109 -3.06 -18.55 -7.15
C ILE A 109 -3.47 -20.03 -7.38
N ILE A 110 -4.68 -20.20 -7.85
CA ILE A 110 -5.22 -21.49 -8.30
C ILE A 110 -5.20 -21.45 -9.82
N VAL A 111 -4.55 -22.41 -10.42
CA VAL A 111 -4.39 -22.48 -11.87
C VAL A 111 -4.85 -23.81 -12.45
N LEU A 112 -5.33 -23.79 -13.68
CA LEU A 112 -5.63 -24.94 -14.49
C LEU A 112 -4.56 -25.07 -15.58
N ASP A 113 -3.90 -26.19 -15.67
CA ASP A 113 -3.04 -26.47 -16.82
C ASP A 113 -3.91 -26.86 -18.00
N ALA A 114 -3.78 -26.13 -19.12
CA ALA A 114 -4.59 -26.33 -20.32
C ALA A 114 -4.33 -27.66 -21.02
N GLN A 115 -3.15 -28.28 -20.82
CA GLN A 115 -2.77 -29.52 -21.46
C GLN A 115 -3.18 -30.76 -20.62
N THR A 116 -2.90 -30.72 -19.32
CA THR A 116 -3.17 -31.86 -18.41
C THR A 116 -4.55 -31.81 -17.77
N GLN A 117 -5.22 -30.65 -17.81
CA GLN A 117 -6.49 -30.38 -17.11
C GLN A 117 -6.36 -30.55 -15.58
N GLU A 118 -5.16 -30.38 -15.06
CA GLU A 118 -4.88 -30.48 -13.63
C GLU A 118 -5.01 -29.11 -12.96
N ILE A 119 -5.68 -29.06 -11.79
CA ILE A 119 -5.79 -27.87 -10.97
C ILE A 119 -4.67 -27.89 -9.92
N THR A 120 -3.91 -26.81 -9.89
CA THR A 120 -2.76 -26.67 -8.98
C THR A 120 -2.84 -25.39 -8.16
N HIS A 121 -2.54 -25.50 -6.85
CA HIS A 121 -2.36 -24.35 -5.96
C HIS A 121 -0.88 -23.94 -5.99
N ARG A 122 -0.60 -22.78 -6.58
CA ARG A 122 0.74 -22.22 -6.65
C ARG A 122 0.94 -21.15 -5.60
N THR A 123 2.00 -21.23 -4.83
CA THR A 123 2.39 -20.16 -3.88
C THR A 123 2.90 -18.95 -4.65
N GLY A 124 2.49 -17.77 -4.23
CA GLY A 124 2.88 -16.51 -4.87
C GLY A 124 2.02 -16.16 -6.09
N CYS A 125 2.62 -15.50 -7.09
CA CYS A 125 1.91 -14.99 -8.28
C CYS A 125 2.45 -15.56 -9.60
N PHE A 126 3.37 -16.53 -9.53
CA PHE A 126 3.96 -17.10 -10.73
C PHE A 126 3.02 -18.13 -11.36
N LYS A 127 2.83 -18.04 -12.68
CA LYS A 127 2.12 -19.02 -13.49
C LYS A 127 2.88 -19.34 -14.78
N LEU A 128 2.71 -20.53 -15.30
CA LEU A 128 3.23 -20.91 -16.62
C LEU A 128 2.36 -20.31 -17.74
N PRO A 129 2.92 -20.13 -18.95
CA PRO A 129 2.12 -19.65 -20.10
C PRO A 129 0.96 -20.57 -20.46
N SER A 130 1.09 -21.90 -20.23
CA SER A 130 0.05 -22.91 -20.48
C SER A 130 -1.07 -22.89 -19.44
N GLU A 131 -0.91 -22.18 -18.33
CA GLU A 131 -1.88 -22.19 -17.23
C GLU A 131 -2.88 -21.06 -17.33
N GLU A 132 -4.11 -21.36 -16.97
CA GLU A 132 -5.21 -20.42 -16.80
C GLU A 132 -5.44 -20.15 -15.30
N ILE A 133 -5.71 -18.91 -14.91
CA ILE A 133 -5.99 -18.54 -13.51
C ILE A 133 -7.48 -18.81 -13.24
N LEU A 134 -7.77 -19.72 -12.33
CA LEU A 134 -9.11 -19.99 -11.83
C LEU A 134 -9.45 -19.16 -10.60
N GLY A 135 -8.46 -18.86 -9.75
CA GLY A 135 -8.69 -18.19 -8.49
C GLY A 135 -7.43 -17.82 -7.74
N GLY A 136 -7.65 -17.40 -6.50
CA GLY A 136 -6.61 -17.17 -5.52
C GLY A 136 -6.91 -17.91 -4.22
N TRP A 137 -5.87 -18.19 -3.47
CA TRP A 137 -6.00 -18.84 -2.16
C TRP A 137 -5.10 -18.15 -1.13
N ALA A 138 -5.49 -18.23 0.13
CA ALA A 138 -4.67 -17.80 1.25
C ALA A 138 -4.98 -18.60 2.51
N LYS A 139 -3.97 -18.73 3.37
CA LYS A 139 -4.03 -19.29 4.72
C LYS A 139 -3.39 -18.30 5.67
N VAL A 140 -4.09 -17.96 6.74
CA VAL A 140 -3.58 -17.08 7.80
C VAL A 140 -3.51 -17.87 9.09
N TYR A 141 -2.35 -17.81 9.73
CA TYR A 141 -2.06 -18.54 10.95
C TYR A 141 -2.14 -17.65 12.17
N ARG A 142 -2.60 -18.24 13.27
CA ARG A 142 -2.66 -17.58 14.58
C ARG A 142 -2.07 -18.50 15.66
N THR A 143 -1.30 -17.92 16.58
CA THR A 143 -0.70 -18.65 17.69
C THR A 143 -1.72 -19.20 18.70
N ASP A 144 -2.90 -18.58 18.79
CA ASP A 144 -3.98 -18.95 19.70
C ASP A 144 -5.02 -19.92 19.07
N ARG A 145 -4.76 -20.44 17.87
CA ARG A 145 -5.63 -21.36 17.13
C ARG A 145 -4.84 -22.51 16.54
N THR A 146 -5.47 -23.67 16.43
CA THR A 146 -4.86 -24.89 15.86
C THR A 146 -5.07 -25.02 14.37
N HIS A 147 -6.05 -24.33 13.82
CA HIS A 147 -6.38 -24.37 12.38
C HIS A 147 -6.13 -23.02 11.75
N ALA A 148 -5.60 -23.04 10.53
CA ALA A 148 -5.46 -21.85 9.71
C ALA A 148 -6.86 -21.31 9.28
N TYR A 149 -6.95 -20.02 9.08
CA TYR A 149 -8.08 -19.39 8.40
C TYR A 149 -7.79 -19.42 6.91
N GLU A 150 -8.60 -20.14 6.15
CA GLU A 150 -8.39 -20.38 4.73
C GLU A 150 -9.44 -19.65 3.90
N ALA A 151 -9.02 -19.01 2.82
CA ALA A 151 -9.91 -18.41 1.83
C ALA A 151 -9.47 -18.83 0.42
N GLU A 152 -10.42 -19.31 -0.36
CA GLU A 152 -10.28 -19.53 -1.79
C GLU A 152 -11.32 -18.67 -2.52
N VAL A 153 -10.87 -17.93 -3.52
CA VAL A 153 -11.71 -16.96 -4.23
C VAL A 153 -11.65 -17.18 -5.74
N SER A 154 -12.80 -17.11 -6.38
CA SER A 154 -12.92 -17.26 -7.83
C SER A 154 -12.39 -16.01 -8.56
N PHE A 155 -11.63 -16.24 -9.63
CA PHE A 155 -11.17 -15.14 -10.47
C PHE A 155 -12.34 -14.40 -11.13
N ASP A 156 -13.33 -15.12 -11.63
CA ASP A 156 -14.47 -14.52 -12.34
C ASP A 156 -15.37 -13.68 -11.45
N GLU A 157 -15.45 -14.01 -10.16
CA GLU A 157 -16.27 -13.27 -9.19
C GLU A 157 -15.66 -11.91 -8.85
N TYR A 158 -14.31 -11.85 -8.74
CA TYR A 158 -13.62 -10.65 -8.28
C TYR A 158 -12.95 -9.84 -9.38
N ALA A 159 -12.76 -10.42 -10.56
CA ALA A 159 -12.08 -9.74 -11.65
C ALA A 159 -12.86 -8.48 -12.09
N GLY A 160 -12.26 -7.33 -11.86
CA GLY A 160 -12.83 -6.06 -12.29
C GLY A 160 -12.94 -5.98 -13.81
N ARG A 161 -14.16 -5.76 -14.30
CA ARG A 161 -14.48 -5.69 -15.73
C ARG A 161 -15.01 -4.31 -16.10
N LYS A 162 -14.77 -3.92 -17.34
CA LYS A 162 -15.34 -2.72 -17.96
C LYS A 162 -16.80 -2.96 -18.37
N LYS A 163 -17.48 -1.90 -18.79
CA LYS A 163 -18.86 -1.98 -19.33
C LYS A 163 -19.02 -2.93 -20.52
N ASP A 164 -17.96 -3.12 -21.29
CA ASP A 164 -17.91 -4.05 -22.43
C ASP A 164 -17.62 -5.51 -22.04
N GLY A 165 -17.50 -5.80 -20.74
CA GLY A 165 -17.19 -7.13 -20.20
C GLY A 165 -15.71 -7.49 -20.19
N THR A 166 -14.82 -6.71 -20.81
CA THR A 166 -13.37 -6.94 -20.78
C THR A 166 -12.78 -6.60 -19.41
N LEU A 167 -11.65 -7.23 -19.07
CA LEU A 167 -10.94 -6.92 -17.85
C LEU A 167 -10.48 -5.46 -17.85
N ASN A 168 -10.58 -4.81 -16.69
CA ASN A 168 -10.00 -3.48 -16.54
C ASN A 168 -8.45 -3.53 -16.57
N ALA A 169 -7.80 -2.36 -16.62
CA ALA A 169 -6.35 -2.26 -16.82
C ALA A 169 -5.51 -3.01 -15.77
N GLN A 170 -5.93 -3.02 -14.50
CA GLN A 170 -5.18 -3.70 -13.45
C GLN A 170 -5.31 -5.22 -13.54
N TRP A 171 -6.53 -5.70 -13.71
CA TRP A 171 -6.80 -7.13 -13.83
C TRP A 171 -6.26 -7.72 -15.13
N SER A 172 -6.18 -6.93 -16.19
CA SER A 172 -5.53 -7.33 -17.45
C SER A 172 -4.00 -7.41 -17.31
N LYS A 173 -3.37 -6.40 -16.67
CA LYS A 173 -1.92 -6.33 -16.56
C LYS A 173 -1.33 -7.25 -15.49
N LYS A 174 -2.04 -7.46 -14.36
CA LYS A 174 -1.53 -8.17 -13.17
C LYS A 174 -2.57 -9.10 -12.55
N PRO A 175 -3.17 -10.03 -13.32
CA PRO A 175 -4.27 -10.86 -12.83
C PRO A 175 -3.90 -11.71 -11.61
N SER A 176 -2.74 -12.38 -11.63
CA SER A 176 -2.25 -13.19 -10.52
C SER A 176 -2.08 -12.40 -9.22
N THR A 177 -1.51 -11.20 -9.32
CA THR A 177 -1.30 -10.33 -8.16
C THR A 177 -2.62 -9.85 -7.57
N MET A 178 -3.59 -9.55 -8.44
CA MET A 178 -4.89 -9.04 -8.00
C MET A 178 -5.69 -10.12 -7.28
N ILE A 179 -5.82 -11.31 -7.86
CA ILE A 179 -6.62 -12.37 -7.23
C ILE A 179 -5.98 -12.90 -5.94
N ARG A 180 -4.64 -13.04 -5.91
CA ARG A 180 -3.91 -13.39 -4.68
C ARG A 180 -4.14 -12.35 -3.57
N LYS A 181 -4.18 -11.06 -3.91
CA LYS A 181 -4.46 -9.97 -2.96
C LYS A 181 -5.86 -10.14 -2.35
N VAL A 182 -6.86 -10.44 -3.17
CA VAL A 182 -8.26 -10.63 -2.70
C VAL A 182 -8.32 -11.78 -1.69
N ALA A 183 -7.77 -12.95 -2.04
CA ALA A 183 -7.74 -14.11 -1.15
C ALA A 183 -7.06 -13.80 0.20
N LEU A 184 -5.90 -13.14 0.15
CA LEU A 184 -5.16 -12.78 1.36
C LEU A 184 -5.95 -11.84 2.27
N VAL A 185 -6.59 -10.81 1.70
CA VAL A 185 -7.36 -9.85 2.50
C VAL A 185 -8.58 -10.52 3.14
N GLN A 186 -9.26 -11.42 2.44
CA GLN A 186 -10.38 -12.18 3.01
C GLN A 186 -9.92 -13.06 4.17
N ALA A 187 -8.88 -13.86 3.98
CA ALA A 187 -8.34 -14.70 5.05
C ALA A 187 -7.90 -13.89 6.28
N LEU A 188 -7.27 -12.72 6.09
CA LEU A 188 -6.89 -11.82 7.18
C LEU A 188 -8.11 -11.28 7.94
N ARG A 189 -9.18 -10.93 7.24
CA ARG A 189 -10.42 -10.43 7.87
C ARG A 189 -11.13 -11.49 8.68
N GLU A 190 -11.14 -12.73 8.21
CA GLU A 190 -11.70 -13.85 8.95
C GLU A 190 -10.83 -14.21 10.16
N ALA A 191 -9.51 -14.15 10.02
CA ALA A 191 -8.60 -14.42 11.13
C ALA A 191 -8.66 -13.34 12.23
N PHE A 192 -8.88 -12.09 11.87
CA PHE A 192 -8.84 -10.95 12.80
C PHE A 192 -10.04 -10.00 12.62
N PRO A 193 -11.28 -10.44 12.79
CA PRO A 193 -12.47 -9.65 12.47
C PRO A 193 -12.55 -8.34 13.25
N SER A 194 -12.09 -8.31 14.50
CA SER A 194 -12.07 -7.10 15.33
C SER A 194 -11.08 -6.05 14.83
N ALA A 195 -9.97 -6.47 14.22
CA ALA A 195 -8.95 -5.56 13.71
C ALA A 195 -9.36 -4.92 12.37
N PHE A 196 -10.21 -5.59 11.60
CA PHE A 196 -10.54 -5.20 10.23
C PHE A 196 -12.02 -4.83 10.03
N GLY A 197 -12.77 -4.65 11.11
CA GLY A 197 -14.18 -4.26 11.03
C GLY A 197 -14.39 -2.97 10.21
N GLY A 198 -15.27 -3.03 9.20
CA GLY A 198 -15.57 -1.91 8.32
C GLY A 198 -14.50 -1.57 7.27
N MET A 199 -13.40 -2.31 7.21
CA MET A 199 -12.36 -2.15 6.20
C MET A 199 -12.65 -3.05 4.99
N TYR A 200 -12.79 -2.46 3.81
CA TYR A 200 -13.02 -3.17 2.55
C TYR A 200 -12.07 -2.67 1.48
N THR A 201 -11.60 -3.57 0.62
CA THR A 201 -10.85 -3.23 -0.60
C THR A 201 -11.81 -2.84 -1.72
N ALA A 202 -11.28 -2.28 -2.80
CA ALA A 202 -12.08 -1.92 -3.97
C ALA A 202 -12.75 -3.14 -4.61
N GLU A 203 -12.02 -4.24 -4.67
CA GLU A 203 -12.46 -5.49 -5.28
C GLU A 203 -13.65 -6.11 -4.52
N GLU A 204 -13.65 -6.04 -3.20
CA GLU A 204 -14.74 -6.55 -2.36
C GLU A 204 -16.01 -5.71 -2.42
N LYS A 205 -15.90 -4.44 -2.78
CA LYS A 205 -17.07 -3.55 -2.96
C LYS A 205 -17.71 -3.65 -4.34
N GLY A 206 -17.18 -4.50 -5.22
CA GLY A 206 -17.71 -4.69 -6.57
C GLY A 206 -17.58 -3.46 -7.47
N PHE A 207 -16.65 -2.54 -7.18
CA PHE A 207 -16.37 -1.40 -8.04
C PHE A 207 -15.60 -1.87 -9.28
N ALA A 208 -16.34 -2.41 -10.22
CA ALA A 208 -15.82 -3.02 -11.45
C ALA A 208 -15.52 -2.01 -12.56
N GLU A 209 -15.90 -0.75 -12.41
CA GLU A 209 -15.68 0.24 -13.46
C GLU A 209 -14.30 0.90 -13.28
N ASP A 210 -13.42 0.74 -14.25
CA ASP A 210 -12.14 1.43 -14.53
C ASP A 210 -11.42 2.14 -13.33
N VAL A 211 -11.58 1.58 -12.13
CA VAL A 211 -11.03 2.09 -10.86
C VAL A 211 -9.52 2.02 -10.85
N ALA A 212 -9.01 1.38 -11.85
CA ALA A 212 -7.59 1.18 -12.03
C ALA A 212 -7.04 1.94 -13.23
N GLY A 213 -7.56 3.07 -13.56
CA GLY A 213 -6.71 4.11 -14.11
C GLY A 213 -5.53 4.20 -13.13
N GLU A 214 -4.32 4.07 -13.62
CA GLU A 214 -3.10 4.18 -12.83
C GLU A 214 -3.36 5.12 -11.66
N VAL A 215 -3.23 4.61 -10.41
CA VAL A 215 -2.95 5.52 -9.33
C VAL A 215 -1.64 6.16 -9.75
N TYR A 216 -1.75 7.27 -10.46
CA TYR A 216 -0.62 8.11 -10.81
C TYR A 216 -0.04 8.53 -9.48
N VAL A 217 0.96 7.79 -9.05
CA VAL A 217 1.89 8.27 -8.04
C VAL A 217 2.72 9.29 -8.80
N PRO A 218 2.49 10.60 -8.63
CA PRO A 218 3.44 11.56 -9.14
C PRO A 218 4.80 11.11 -8.59
N PRO A 219 5.87 11.07 -9.40
CA PRO A 219 7.18 10.93 -8.85
C PRO A 219 7.26 11.98 -7.75
N VAL A 220 7.64 11.57 -6.56
CA VAL A 220 8.03 12.54 -5.54
C VAL A 220 9.23 13.22 -6.18
N GLU A 221 9.00 14.36 -6.85
CA GLU A 221 10.07 15.31 -7.05
C GLU A 221 10.58 15.54 -5.63
N SER A 222 11.73 14.94 -5.37
CA SER A 222 12.52 15.32 -4.22
C SER A 222 12.71 16.83 -4.41
N ALA A 223 11.87 17.62 -3.72
CA ALA A 223 12.16 19.02 -3.55
C ALA A 223 13.55 19.01 -2.96
N ALA A 224 14.52 19.36 -3.80
CA ALA A 224 15.87 19.63 -3.38
C ALA A 224 15.71 20.64 -2.25
N ILE A 225 15.87 20.16 -1.03
CA ILE A 225 16.11 21.04 0.11
C ILE A 225 17.39 21.73 -0.29
N GLU A 226 17.28 22.97 -0.76
CA GLU A 226 18.44 23.86 -0.89
C GLU A 226 19.03 23.97 0.51
N GLU A 227 20.06 23.18 0.72
CA GLU A 227 20.95 23.26 1.86
C GLU A 227 21.76 24.54 1.73
N LYS A 228 21.14 25.66 2.07
CA LYS A 228 21.80 26.91 2.35
C LYS A 228 22.25 26.92 3.80
N ALA A 229 23.26 26.13 4.10
CA ALA A 229 24.10 26.33 5.25
C ALA A 229 25.55 26.24 4.77
N MET A 230 26.04 27.36 4.27
CA MET A 230 27.48 27.61 4.19
C MET A 230 28.06 27.60 5.61
N ILE A 231 28.65 26.49 6.00
CA ILE A 231 29.66 26.49 7.05
C ILE A 231 30.97 26.31 6.32
N GLN A 232 31.70 27.40 6.22
CA GLN A 232 33.10 27.37 5.81
C GLN A 232 33.90 26.58 6.86
N PRO A 233 34.70 25.59 6.48
CA PRO A 233 35.71 25.07 7.40
C PRO A 233 36.86 26.04 7.47
N GLU A 234 36.93 26.75 8.56
CA GLU A 234 38.12 27.53 8.92
C GLU A 234 39.31 26.60 9.19
N VAL A 235 40.36 26.87 8.50
CA VAL A 235 41.62 26.18 8.51
C VAL A 235 42.22 26.20 9.92
N VAL A 236 42.37 25.05 10.54
CA VAL A 236 43.35 24.88 11.61
C VAL A 236 44.41 23.93 11.11
N ALA A 237 45.36 24.51 10.37
CA ALA A 237 46.67 23.93 10.15
C ALA A 237 47.56 24.42 11.28
N SER A 238 47.97 23.55 12.16
CA SER A 238 49.34 23.57 12.72
C SER A 238 49.50 22.51 13.82
N ALA A 239 50.64 21.91 13.77
CA ALA A 239 51.35 21.08 14.76
C ALA A 239 50.88 19.59 14.82
N ILE A 240 51.62 18.74 14.12
CA ILE A 240 52.66 17.92 14.74
C ILE A 240 53.54 17.32 13.64
N LYS A 241 54.81 17.81 13.61
CA LYS A 241 56.01 17.11 13.09
C LYS A 241 56.47 16.15 14.19
N GLU A 242 56.77 14.92 13.91
CA GLU A 242 58.01 14.28 13.64
C GLU A 242 57.92 12.75 13.70
N PRO A 243 58.83 12.00 13.05
CA PRO A 243 58.70 10.57 12.79
C PRO A 243 59.41 9.74 13.87
N ILE A 244 58.90 8.57 14.16
CA ILE A 244 59.63 7.55 14.90
C ILE A 244 59.83 6.32 14.04
N SER A 245 61.12 6.06 13.88
CA SER A 245 61.84 5.00 13.19
C SER A 245 61.42 3.57 13.56
N ASP A 246 61.40 2.78 12.51
CA ASP A 246 61.85 1.39 12.35
C ASP A 246 62.55 0.75 13.56
N GLN A 247 62.11 -0.44 13.98
CA GLN A 247 62.89 -1.64 14.24
C GLN A 247 62.05 -2.74 14.92
N GLY A 248 62.14 -3.95 14.39
CA GLY A 248 61.79 -5.11 15.18
C GLY A 248 61.14 -6.32 14.43
N ARG A 249 61.93 -6.89 13.56
CA ARG A 249 61.81 -8.21 12.95
C ARG A 249 61.87 -9.28 14.02
N SER A 250 60.87 -10.23 14.08
CA SER A 250 61.11 -11.62 14.52
C SER A 250 59.90 -12.52 14.21
N GLN A 251 60.04 -13.35 13.20
CA GLN A 251 59.96 -14.80 13.16
C GLN A 251 58.69 -15.52 13.73
N ALA A 252 58.11 -16.25 12.81
CA ALA A 252 57.18 -17.37 13.02
C ALA A 252 57.81 -18.52 13.81
N PRO A 253 57.03 -19.47 14.31
CA PRO A 253 57.09 -20.79 13.71
C PRO A 253 55.75 -21.47 13.40
N GLU A 254 55.85 -22.34 12.43
CA GLU A 254 54.99 -23.39 11.95
C GLU A 254 54.61 -24.39 13.04
N GLY A 255 53.52 -25.12 12.81
CA GLY A 255 53.20 -26.40 13.47
C GLY A 255 51.75 -26.78 13.35
N GLN A 256 51.41 -27.44 12.25
CA GLN A 256 50.92 -28.83 12.12
C GLN A 256 49.57 -29.19 12.81
N GLN A 257 48.60 -29.55 11.94
CA GLN A 257 47.93 -30.89 11.85
C GLN A 257 47.21 -31.36 13.13
N THR A 258 45.97 -31.80 13.09
CA THR A 258 45.30 -32.89 12.40
C THR A 258 43.86 -33.02 12.89
N PHE A 259 42.99 -33.47 11.98
CA PHE A 259 41.90 -34.43 12.14
C PHE A 259 41.11 -34.53 13.48
N PHE A 260 39.82 -34.29 13.46
CA PHE A 260 38.73 -35.29 13.36
C PHE A 260 37.42 -34.53 13.03
#